data_f7b5d499a3f1467e735c33ddb68359a5
#
_entry.id   f7b5d499a3f1467e735c33ddb68359a5
#
_cell.length_a   1.000
_cell.length_b   1.000
_cell.length_c   1.000
_cell.angle_alpha   90.00
_cell.angle_beta   90.00
_cell.angle_gamma   90.00
#
_symmetry.space_group_name_H-M   'P 1'
#
loop_
_entity.id
_entity.type
_entity.pdbx_description
1 polymer ?
#
loop_
_entity_poly.entity_id
_entity_poly.type
_entity_poly.pdbx_seq_one_letter_code
_entity_poly.pdbx_strand_id
1 'polypeptide(L)'
;MKKHIIAGMLLATGLAQAGNPVEKPPVVSRPAVSSAERSKPNIILILADDLGYGDLSCYDGVHFTPHLDRMAVEGLRFTDFHSTASVCSPTRASIMTGRYPHYDGLDTYISPVPGNTIGLDPENVTFPKLIKDVGYKTALFGKWHLGYGQKYNSLNFGFETFHGFLSGHVDYHSHYDRLGGFDWWHGREQKQEEGYTTHLITDKSVDFIKENADKPFFLMMAHEGVHFPLQGPTDPIQRGPDAKPHKPRNGKLVYKDMLQELDISVGKIMDLVKELNLEKRTLIFFTSDNGPMPLSTAGPLRGKKHSAYEGGHRVPTIAWWPETIKAGSVTDQLAITMDLMPSILELAETSVPEDHQLDSVSLVDFFKNQEPFDRNSLFWRRAGKQADRTMRKGQWSLIIDKTDRVELYDLKADIGQQKNVAKMHSERSSKMEKELLAWEEKVKPHLSYFKK
;
A
#
# COMPACT_ATOMS: atom_id res chain seq x y z
N MET A 1 25.73 60.50 52.85
CA MET A 1 26.60 61.53 52.23
C MET A 1 26.37 61.52 50.73
N LYS A 2 25.96 62.66 50.21
CA LYS A 2 25.66 62.95 48.82
C LYS A 2 26.92 62.91 47.97
N LYS A 3 26.84 62.43 46.74
CA LYS A 3 27.50 63.11 45.56
C LYS A 3 26.81 62.72 44.27
N HIS A 4 26.26 63.72 43.66
CA HIS A 4 25.82 63.80 42.27
C HIS A 4 27.03 63.81 41.35
N ILE A 5 26.90 63.22 40.12
CA ILE A 5 27.67 63.61 38.94
C ILE A 5 26.77 63.49 37.70
N ILE A 6 26.78 64.52 36.97
CA ILE A 6 26.11 65.13 35.90
C ILE A 6 26.24 64.31 34.54
N ALA A 7 25.17 64.39 33.73
CA ALA A 7 25.05 63.95 32.37
C ALA A 7 26.04 64.57 31.39
N GLY A 8 26.46 63.78 30.43
CA GLY A 8 27.11 64.23 29.21
C GLY A 8 26.39 63.64 28.02
N MET A 9 25.69 64.50 27.27
CA MET A 9 24.94 64.17 26.06
C MET A 9 25.87 64.35 24.86
N LEU A 10 26.24 63.27 24.16
CA LEU A 10 26.95 63.32 22.90
C LEU A 10 25.96 62.96 21.77
N LEU A 11 25.63 63.97 20.97
CA LEU A 11 24.97 63.80 19.68
C LEU A 11 25.98 63.19 18.68
N ALA A 12 25.67 61.96 18.21
CA ALA A 12 26.33 61.40 17.04
C ALA A 12 25.35 61.41 15.86
N THR A 13 25.62 62.29 14.88
CA THR A 13 24.96 62.34 13.58
C THR A 13 25.46 61.18 12.74
N GLY A 14 24.64 60.12 12.65
CA GLY A 14 24.89 58.99 11.72
C GLY A 14 24.32 59.27 10.32
N LEU A 15 25.16 59.39 9.33
CA LEU A 15 24.79 59.37 7.93
C LEU A 15 24.19 58.01 7.53
N ALA A 16 22.91 58.00 7.12
CA ALA A 16 22.27 56.85 6.54
C ALA A 16 22.86 56.56 5.19
N GLN A 17 23.58 55.47 5.01
CA GLN A 17 23.93 54.93 3.70
C GLN A 17 22.69 54.24 3.13
N ALA A 18 22.22 54.70 1.97
CA ALA A 18 21.19 54.07 1.16
C ALA A 18 21.69 52.70 0.70
N GLY A 19 21.13 51.61 1.23
CA GLY A 19 21.40 50.27 0.76
C GLY A 19 20.84 50.09 -0.66
N ASN A 20 21.63 49.51 -1.55
CA ASN A 20 21.20 49.12 -2.89
C ASN A 20 20.00 48.16 -2.81
N PRO A 21 19.00 48.28 -3.69
CA PRO A 21 17.90 47.37 -3.76
C PRO A 21 18.40 45.94 -4.10
N VAL A 22 18.08 44.97 -3.23
CA VAL A 22 18.33 43.53 -3.49
C VAL A 22 17.45 43.14 -4.68
N GLU A 23 18.07 42.89 -5.84
CA GLU A 23 17.40 42.33 -7.00
C GLU A 23 16.77 40.99 -6.61
N LYS A 24 15.43 40.87 -6.76
CA LYS A 24 14.75 39.60 -6.63
C LYS A 24 15.24 38.66 -7.73
N PRO A 25 15.56 37.38 -7.40
CA PRO A 25 15.95 36.44 -8.44
C PRO A 25 14.83 36.29 -9.49
N PRO A 26 15.19 36.08 -10.78
CA PRO A 26 14.21 35.97 -11.84
C PRO A 26 13.23 34.84 -11.56
N VAL A 27 11.93 35.16 -11.64
CA VAL A 27 10.86 34.17 -11.60
C VAL A 27 10.99 33.32 -12.87
N VAL A 28 11.56 32.12 -12.74
CA VAL A 28 11.58 31.14 -13.82
C VAL A 28 10.11 30.73 -14.06
N SER A 29 9.52 31.22 -15.13
CA SER A 29 8.19 30.83 -15.56
C SER A 29 8.25 29.35 -15.95
N ARG A 30 7.60 28.50 -15.13
CA ARG A 30 7.38 27.09 -15.50
C ARG A 30 6.51 27.04 -16.77
N PRO A 31 6.80 26.12 -17.72
CA PRO A 31 5.95 25.95 -18.90
C PRO A 31 4.51 25.66 -18.44
N ALA A 32 3.53 26.30 -19.07
CA ALA A 32 2.12 26.10 -18.74
C ALA A 32 1.73 24.64 -19.07
N VAL A 33 1.26 23.91 -18.04
CA VAL A 33 0.70 22.56 -18.20
C VAL A 33 -0.54 22.65 -19.09
N SER A 34 -0.67 21.76 -20.08
CA SER A 34 -1.80 21.75 -21.01
C SER A 34 -3.13 21.54 -20.30
N SER A 35 -4.23 22.03 -20.88
CA SER A 35 -5.57 21.83 -20.31
C SER A 35 -5.95 20.34 -20.23
N ALA A 36 -5.48 19.51 -21.18
CA ALA A 36 -5.69 18.06 -21.20
C ALA A 36 -4.94 17.35 -20.05
N GLU A 37 -3.72 17.78 -19.72
CA GLU A 37 -2.98 17.23 -18.57
C GLU A 37 -3.63 17.60 -17.22
N ARG A 38 -4.31 18.75 -17.13
CA ARG A 38 -5.05 19.14 -15.92
C ARG A 38 -6.37 18.36 -15.74
N SER A 39 -6.86 17.67 -16.77
CA SER A 39 -8.10 16.89 -16.69
C SER A 39 -7.91 15.52 -16.04
N LYS A 40 -6.70 14.96 -16.08
CA LYS A 40 -6.38 13.64 -15.50
C LYS A 40 -6.34 13.72 -13.97
N PRO A 41 -6.97 12.76 -13.25
CA PRO A 41 -6.98 12.78 -11.79
C PRO A 41 -5.62 12.42 -11.20
N ASN A 42 -5.31 12.94 -10.03
CA ASN A 42 -4.24 12.43 -9.18
C ASN A 42 -4.68 11.12 -8.55
N ILE A 43 -3.73 10.24 -8.29
CA ILE A 43 -4.00 8.95 -7.65
C ILE A 43 -3.01 8.75 -6.50
N ILE A 44 -3.53 8.51 -5.31
CA ILE A 44 -2.75 8.22 -4.11
C ILE A 44 -3.17 6.83 -3.62
N LEU A 45 -2.26 5.87 -3.66
CA LEU A 45 -2.42 4.55 -3.08
C LEU A 45 -1.70 4.50 -1.73
N ILE A 46 -2.46 4.37 -0.64
CA ILE A 46 -1.94 4.14 0.70
C ILE A 46 -2.06 2.66 1.00
N LEU A 47 -0.93 1.97 1.06
CA LEU A 47 -0.85 0.53 1.30
C LEU A 47 -0.27 0.27 2.69
N ALA A 48 -1.10 -0.28 3.58
CA ALA A 48 -0.67 -0.78 4.89
C ALA A 48 -0.03 -2.17 4.74
N ASP A 49 0.77 -2.56 5.74
CA ASP A 49 1.44 -3.86 5.80
C ASP A 49 0.90 -4.65 6.99
N ASP A 50 0.35 -5.85 6.73
CA ASP A 50 -0.20 -6.77 7.74
C ASP A 50 -1.41 -6.23 8.54
N LEU A 51 -2.13 -5.24 8.03
CA LEU A 51 -3.30 -4.67 8.69
C LEU A 51 -4.51 -5.60 8.53
N GLY A 52 -5.12 -5.97 9.65
CA GLY A 52 -6.26 -6.87 9.68
C GLY A 52 -7.59 -6.18 9.37
N TYR A 53 -8.53 -6.96 8.81
CA TYR A 53 -9.89 -6.51 8.51
C TYR A 53 -10.61 -5.94 9.74
N GLY A 54 -10.40 -6.54 10.92
CA GLY A 54 -11.05 -6.13 12.17
C GLY A 54 -10.22 -5.15 13.03
N ASP A 55 -9.22 -4.48 12.48
CA ASP A 55 -8.43 -3.51 13.25
C ASP A 55 -9.05 -2.11 13.28
N LEU A 56 -9.69 -1.69 12.19
CA LEU A 56 -10.21 -0.32 12.03
C LEU A 56 -11.60 -0.16 12.63
N SER A 57 -11.85 0.97 13.33
CA SER A 57 -13.16 1.26 13.92
C SER A 57 -14.30 1.28 12.90
N CYS A 58 -14.09 1.75 11.67
CA CYS A 58 -15.09 1.70 10.61
C CYS A 58 -15.40 0.29 10.06
N TYR A 59 -14.67 -0.73 10.51
CA TYR A 59 -14.93 -2.17 10.26
C TYR A 59 -15.37 -2.90 11.54
N ASP A 60 -15.99 -2.21 12.50
CA ASP A 60 -16.35 -2.72 13.82
C ASP A 60 -15.12 -3.24 14.59
N GLY A 61 -13.96 -2.69 14.29
CA GLY A 61 -12.67 -3.07 14.85
C GLY A 61 -12.43 -2.52 16.24
N VAL A 62 -11.36 -3.03 16.86
CA VAL A 62 -11.06 -2.77 18.28
C VAL A 62 -10.22 -1.52 18.51
N HIS A 63 -9.69 -0.90 17.45
CA HIS A 63 -8.84 0.28 17.56
C HIS A 63 -9.57 1.53 17.03
N PHE A 64 -9.39 2.64 17.73
CA PHE A 64 -9.93 3.93 17.31
C PHE A 64 -9.03 4.53 16.22
N THR A 65 -9.60 4.71 15.02
CA THR A 65 -8.92 5.18 13.79
C THR A 65 -9.71 6.32 13.14
N PRO A 66 -9.76 7.51 13.77
CA PRO A 66 -10.70 8.58 13.40
C PRO A 66 -10.48 9.13 11.98
N HIS A 67 -9.26 9.10 11.45
CA HIS A 67 -8.99 9.59 10.10
C HIS A 67 -9.43 8.61 9.02
N LEU A 68 -9.23 7.31 9.24
CA LEU A 68 -9.76 6.25 8.39
C LEU A 68 -11.28 6.17 8.48
N ASP A 69 -11.87 6.40 9.66
CA ASP A 69 -13.32 6.52 9.83
C ASP A 69 -13.87 7.69 9.03
N ARG A 70 -13.21 8.86 9.09
CA ARG A 70 -13.55 10.03 8.26
C ARG A 70 -13.44 9.70 6.78
N MET A 71 -12.38 9.00 6.35
CA MET A 71 -12.21 8.56 4.97
C MET A 71 -13.38 7.67 4.51
N ALA A 72 -13.84 6.76 5.37
CA ALA A 72 -14.98 5.89 5.08
C ALA A 72 -16.31 6.66 5.03
N VAL A 73 -16.52 7.62 5.91
CA VAL A 73 -17.73 8.47 5.93
C VAL A 73 -17.79 9.41 4.73
N GLU A 74 -16.65 9.93 4.30
CA GLU A 74 -16.56 10.84 3.14
C GLU A 74 -16.39 10.09 1.81
N GLY A 75 -16.22 8.77 1.81
CA GLY A 75 -15.90 7.94 0.65
C GLY A 75 -16.72 6.66 0.55
N LEU A 76 -16.09 5.61 0.03
CA LEU A 76 -16.65 4.28 -0.19
C LEU A 76 -15.87 3.25 0.60
N ARG A 77 -16.54 2.48 1.46
CA ARG A 77 -15.98 1.36 2.21
C ARG A 77 -16.34 0.03 1.54
N PHE A 78 -15.33 -0.76 1.19
CA PHE A 78 -15.50 -2.12 0.69
C PHE A 78 -15.57 -3.12 1.83
N THR A 79 -16.55 -3.99 1.81
CA THR A 79 -16.67 -5.08 2.79
C THR A 79 -16.19 -6.42 2.26
N ASP A 80 -15.99 -6.56 0.93
CA ASP A 80 -15.52 -7.79 0.28
C ASP A 80 -14.36 -7.50 -0.71
N PHE A 81 -13.32 -6.81 -0.22
CA PHE A 81 -12.09 -6.53 -0.98
C PHE A 81 -10.95 -7.43 -0.50
N HIS A 82 -10.16 -7.91 -1.46
CA HIS A 82 -9.13 -8.91 -1.21
C HIS A 82 -7.75 -8.45 -1.67
N SER A 83 -6.71 -8.87 -0.95
CA SER A 83 -5.35 -8.91 -1.48
C SER A 83 -5.19 -10.13 -2.39
N THR A 84 -4.35 -10.03 -3.42
CA THR A 84 -4.14 -11.10 -4.40
C THR A 84 -3.40 -12.31 -3.80
N ALA A 85 -2.74 -12.12 -2.67
CA ALA A 85 -2.13 -13.21 -1.91
C ALA A 85 -2.26 -12.97 -0.41
N SER A 86 -2.08 -14.01 0.39
CA SER A 86 -2.04 -13.90 1.85
C SER A 86 -0.65 -13.54 2.41
N VAL A 87 0.23 -12.95 1.55
CA VAL A 87 1.58 -12.46 1.88
C VAL A 87 2.00 -11.31 0.96
N CYS A 88 2.94 -10.48 1.43
CA CYS A 88 3.24 -9.17 0.86
C CYS A 88 3.80 -9.17 -0.57
N SER A 89 4.94 -9.83 -0.88
CA SER A 89 5.57 -9.71 -2.20
C SER A 89 4.66 -10.10 -3.37
N PRO A 90 3.92 -11.23 -3.32
CA PRO A 90 2.99 -11.59 -4.40
C PRO A 90 1.88 -10.56 -4.61
N THR A 91 1.28 -10.03 -3.54
CA THR A 91 0.26 -8.98 -3.66
C THR A 91 0.85 -7.71 -4.28
N ARG A 92 2.03 -7.29 -3.86
CA ARG A 92 2.69 -6.09 -4.42
C ARG A 92 3.05 -6.28 -5.89
N ALA A 93 3.49 -7.48 -6.30
CA ALA A 93 3.74 -7.80 -7.70
C ALA A 93 2.46 -7.71 -8.54
N SER A 94 1.35 -8.26 -8.05
CA SER A 94 0.06 -8.21 -8.76
C SER A 94 -0.54 -6.80 -8.84
N ILE A 95 -0.30 -5.93 -7.85
CA ILE A 95 -0.65 -4.51 -7.96
C ILE A 95 0.10 -3.87 -9.14
N MET A 96 1.39 -4.18 -9.30
CA MET A 96 2.21 -3.61 -10.38
C MET A 96 1.83 -4.12 -11.77
N THR A 97 1.41 -5.41 -11.88
CA THR A 97 1.25 -6.11 -13.16
C THR A 97 -0.19 -6.41 -13.57
N GLY A 98 -1.18 -6.21 -12.67
CA GLY A 98 -2.61 -6.45 -12.95
C GLY A 98 -2.99 -7.92 -13.19
N ARG A 99 -2.11 -8.86 -12.83
CA ARG A 99 -2.32 -10.30 -13.02
C ARG A 99 -1.89 -11.10 -11.77
N TYR A 100 -2.24 -12.38 -11.76
CA TYR A 100 -1.81 -13.25 -10.68
C TYR A 100 -0.29 -13.35 -10.60
N PRO A 101 0.30 -13.25 -9.39
CA PRO A 101 1.75 -13.19 -9.21
C PRO A 101 2.47 -14.48 -9.62
N HIS A 102 1.72 -15.56 -9.79
CA HIS A 102 2.23 -16.85 -10.27
C HIS A 102 2.86 -16.78 -11.67
N TYR A 103 2.33 -15.92 -12.56
CA TYR A 103 2.94 -15.69 -13.88
C TYR A 103 4.35 -15.12 -13.80
N ASP A 104 4.62 -14.36 -12.73
CA ASP A 104 5.91 -13.73 -12.48
C ASP A 104 6.82 -14.60 -11.59
N GLY A 105 6.37 -15.84 -11.26
CA GLY A 105 7.08 -16.74 -10.37
C GLY A 105 7.16 -16.26 -8.92
N LEU A 106 6.26 -15.35 -8.50
CA LEU A 106 6.25 -14.74 -7.18
C LEU A 106 5.04 -15.23 -6.37
N ASP A 107 5.03 -16.50 -6.00
CA ASP A 107 3.97 -17.13 -5.20
C ASP A 107 4.27 -17.16 -3.69
N THR A 108 5.38 -16.54 -3.25
CA THR A 108 5.75 -16.38 -1.84
C THR A 108 6.48 -15.04 -1.61
N TYR A 109 6.68 -14.68 -0.34
CA TYR A 109 7.44 -13.49 0.02
C TYR A 109 8.94 -13.66 -0.30
N ILE A 110 9.56 -12.57 -0.72
CA ILE A 110 10.98 -12.52 -1.03
C ILE A 110 11.76 -12.30 0.28
N SER A 111 12.73 -13.16 0.56
CA SER A 111 13.56 -13.06 1.77
C SER A 111 14.88 -12.33 1.50
N PRO A 112 15.39 -11.48 2.41
CA PRO A 112 16.65 -10.74 2.27
C PRO A 112 17.88 -11.64 2.49
N VAL A 113 17.88 -12.89 1.98
CA VAL A 113 19.03 -13.80 2.14
C VAL A 113 20.15 -13.33 1.21
N PRO A 114 21.39 -13.25 1.69
CA PRO A 114 22.54 -12.89 0.86
C PRO A 114 22.62 -13.77 -0.41
N GLY A 115 22.82 -13.13 -1.56
CA GLY A 115 22.83 -13.83 -2.86
C GLY A 115 21.44 -14.15 -3.43
N ASN A 116 20.35 -13.74 -2.78
CA ASN A 116 19.01 -13.89 -3.35
C ASN A 116 18.86 -13.05 -4.62
N THR A 117 18.62 -13.72 -5.74
CA THR A 117 18.39 -13.10 -7.06
C THR A 117 16.90 -13.07 -7.44
N ILE A 118 16.03 -13.40 -6.49
CA ILE A 118 14.59 -13.46 -6.70
C ILE A 118 13.99 -12.04 -6.63
N GLY A 119 13.14 -11.71 -7.58
CA GLY A 119 12.40 -10.46 -7.63
C GLY A 119 11.51 -10.39 -8.85
N LEU A 120 10.68 -9.37 -8.90
CA LEU A 120 9.92 -9.04 -10.10
C LEU A 120 10.91 -8.69 -11.22
N ASP A 121 10.76 -9.29 -12.39
CA ASP A 121 11.64 -8.97 -13.52
C ASP A 121 11.41 -7.52 -13.95
N PRO A 122 12.45 -6.67 -14.03
CA PRO A 122 12.33 -5.31 -14.54
C PRO A 122 11.78 -5.18 -15.96
N GLU A 123 11.85 -6.25 -16.77
CA GLU A 123 11.25 -6.26 -18.11
C GLU A 123 9.72 -6.43 -18.09
N ASN A 124 9.11 -6.79 -16.97
CA ASN A 124 7.66 -6.88 -16.86
C ASN A 124 6.98 -5.54 -17.17
N VAL A 125 5.82 -5.63 -17.79
CA VAL A 125 4.89 -4.52 -17.93
C VAL A 125 4.36 -4.17 -16.55
N THR A 126 4.60 -2.92 -16.13
CA THR A 126 4.13 -2.39 -14.86
C THR A 126 3.42 -1.07 -15.08
N PHE A 127 2.33 -0.83 -14.35
CA PHE A 127 1.54 0.38 -14.58
C PHE A 127 2.32 1.69 -14.39
N PRO A 128 3.31 1.83 -13.46
CA PRO A 128 4.03 3.10 -13.34
C PRO A 128 4.84 3.45 -14.60
N LYS A 129 5.34 2.45 -15.36
CA LYS A 129 5.98 2.71 -16.66
C LYS A 129 4.98 3.32 -17.63
N LEU A 130 3.79 2.71 -17.75
CA LEU A 130 2.78 3.11 -18.72
C LEU A 130 2.19 4.50 -18.42
N ILE A 131 1.90 4.80 -17.14
CA ILE A 131 1.33 6.11 -16.80
C ILE A 131 2.37 7.25 -16.84
N LYS A 132 3.64 6.95 -16.60
CA LYS A 132 4.75 7.90 -16.79
C LYS A 132 4.81 8.36 -18.24
N ASP A 133 4.66 7.43 -19.19
CA ASP A 133 4.73 7.73 -20.63
C ASP A 133 3.58 8.65 -21.09
N VAL A 134 2.49 8.75 -20.33
CA VAL A 134 1.37 9.66 -20.60
C VAL A 134 1.31 10.87 -19.66
N GLY A 135 2.45 11.20 -19.02
CA GLY A 135 2.69 12.48 -18.34
C GLY A 135 2.47 12.47 -16.82
N TYR A 136 2.17 11.33 -16.20
CA TYR A 136 2.09 11.27 -14.73
C TYR A 136 3.46 11.40 -14.09
N LYS A 137 3.54 12.17 -13.02
CA LYS A 137 4.64 12.09 -12.06
C LYS A 137 4.44 10.90 -11.13
N THR A 138 5.46 10.05 -10.99
CA THR A 138 5.32 8.78 -10.28
C THR A 138 6.29 8.69 -9.11
N ALA A 139 5.76 8.39 -7.91
CA ALA A 139 6.56 8.23 -6.70
C ALA A 139 6.14 7.01 -5.89
N LEU A 140 7.12 6.36 -5.26
CA LEU A 140 6.94 5.35 -4.24
C LEU A 140 7.72 5.74 -3.00
N PHE A 141 7.02 5.84 -1.86
CA PHE A 141 7.63 6.08 -0.56
C PHE A 141 7.31 4.93 0.39
N GLY A 142 8.36 4.34 0.97
CA GLY A 142 8.29 3.22 1.89
C GLY A 142 8.70 1.88 1.31
N LYS A 143 7.97 0.83 1.64
CA LYS A 143 8.27 -0.57 1.34
C LYS A 143 8.06 -0.94 -0.12
N TRP A 144 9.13 -1.42 -0.78
CA TRP A 144 9.04 -2.01 -2.13
C TRP A 144 8.75 -3.51 -2.12
N HIS A 145 9.64 -4.31 -1.58
CA HIS A 145 9.55 -5.77 -1.37
C HIS A 145 9.35 -6.63 -2.64
N LEU A 146 9.86 -6.18 -3.78
CA LEU A 146 9.82 -6.92 -5.05
C LEU A 146 11.23 -7.30 -5.57
N GLY A 147 12.19 -7.45 -4.67
CA GLY A 147 13.56 -7.86 -4.93
C GLY A 147 14.59 -6.94 -4.27
N TYR A 148 15.83 -7.40 -4.20
CA TYR A 148 16.91 -6.71 -3.50
C TYR A 148 17.98 -6.19 -4.46
N GLY A 149 18.63 -5.09 -4.06
CA GLY A 149 19.72 -4.47 -4.79
C GLY A 149 19.26 -3.65 -5.99
N GLN A 150 20.22 -3.07 -6.69
CA GLN A 150 20.02 -2.08 -7.76
C GLN A 150 19.14 -2.58 -8.91
N LYS A 151 19.26 -3.87 -9.28
CA LYS A 151 18.43 -4.47 -10.34
C LYS A 151 16.94 -4.34 -10.04
N TYR A 152 16.57 -4.48 -8.78
CA TYR A 152 15.18 -4.51 -8.34
C TYR A 152 14.71 -3.20 -7.70
N ASN A 153 15.51 -2.13 -7.77
CA ASN A 153 15.08 -0.82 -7.30
C ASN A 153 13.83 -0.35 -8.05
N SER A 154 12.85 0.22 -7.33
CA SER A 154 11.55 0.61 -7.87
C SER A 154 11.63 1.57 -9.06
N LEU A 155 12.72 2.35 -9.18
CA LEU A 155 12.98 3.22 -10.33
C LEU A 155 13.11 2.46 -11.65
N ASN A 156 13.42 1.15 -11.62
CA ASN A 156 13.45 0.30 -12.82
C ASN A 156 12.06 -0.15 -13.27
N PHE A 157 11.04 0.12 -12.46
CA PHE A 157 9.65 -0.27 -12.69
C PHE A 157 8.73 0.91 -13.02
N GLY A 158 9.31 2.08 -13.32
CA GLY A 158 8.59 3.25 -13.80
C GLY A 158 8.34 4.34 -12.76
N PHE A 159 8.72 4.15 -11.50
CA PHE A 159 8.73 5.25 -10.55
C PHE A 159 9.86 6.23 -10.87
N GLU A 160 9.57 7.54 -10.83
CA GLU A 160 10.57 8.60 -11.02
C GLU A 160 11.24 8.99 -9.70
N THR A 161 10.51 8.83 -8.59
CA THR A 161 11.00 9.13 -7.24
C THR A 161 10.80 7.93 -6.33
N PHE A 162 11.85 7.57 -5.59
CA PHE A 162 11.83 6.51 -4.60
C PHE A 162 12.48 6.97 -3.30
N HIS A 163 11.83 6.69 -2.18
CA HIS A 163 12.33 6.97 -0.84
C HIS A 163 11.81 5.90 0.12
N GLY A 164 12.66 5.03 0.64
CA GLY A 164 12.23 3.91 1.46
C GLY A 164 13.19 2.73 1.42
N PHE A 165 12.66 1.52 1.45
CA PHE A 165 13.45 0.30 1.58
C PHE A 165 13.01 -0.79 0.61
N LEU A 166 13.97 -1.66 0.24
CA LEU A 166 13.74 -2.76 -0.71
C LEU A 166 13.31 -4.04 -0.02
N SER A 167 13.63 -4.20 1.25
CA SER A 167 13.35 -5.41 2.04
C SER A 167 11.87 -5.53 2.45
N GLY A 168 11.56 -6.64 3.12
CA GLY A 168 10.22 -6.90 3.63
C GLY A 168 9.85 -6.04 4.83
N HIS A 169 10.85 -5.63 5.62
CA HIS A 169 10.70 -4.73 6.77
C HIS A 169 12.06 -4.29 7.30
N VAL A 170 12.11 -3.14 7.95
CA VAL A 170 13.27 -2.57 8.61
C VAL A 170 12.97 -2.22 10.07
N ASP A 171 13.95 -1.84 10.84
CA ASP A 171 13.77 -1.13 12.12
C ASP A 171 13.23 0.27 11.83
N TYR A 172 12.16 0.69 12.49
CA TYR A 172 11.44 1.94 12.19
C TYR A 172 12.25 3.21 12.43
N HIS A 173 13.38 3.14 13.15
CA HIS A 173 14.22 4.29 13.43
C HIS A 173 15.61 4.20 12.80
N SER A 174 16.23 3.02 12.85
CA SER A 174 17.59 2.82 12.31
C SER A 174 17.63 2.36 10.87
N HIS A 175 16.50 1.86 10.34
CA HIS A 175 16.33 1.37 8.97
C HIS A 175 17.21 0.17 8.60
N TYR A 176 17.62 -0.62 9.60
CA TYR A 176 18.31 -1.90 9.39
C TYR A 176 17.30 -3.03 9.23
N ASP A 177 17.50 -3.88 8.24
CA ASP A 177 16.67 -5.06 8.02
C ASP A 177 16.88 -6.14 9.11
N ARG A 178 16.13 -7.24 9.01
CA ARG A 178 16.20 -8.33 10.00
C ARG A 178 17.55 -9.10 10.00
N LEU A 179 18.36 -8.98 8.94
CA LEU A 179 19.67 -9.62 8.83
C LEU A 179 20.81 -8.65 9.20
N GLY A 180 20.49 -7.41 9.58
CA GLY A 180 21.45 -6.38 9.97
C GLY A 180 22.03 -5.60 8.78
N GLY A 181 21.41 -5.68 7.61
CA GLY A 181 21.75 -4.86 6.46
C GLY A 181 21.05 -3.50 6.57
N PHE A 182 21.78 -2.40 6.29
CA PHE A 182 21.17 -1.08 6.18
C PHE A 182 20.36 -1.00 4.88
N ASP A 183 19.08 -0.59 4.94
CA ASP A 183 18.16 -0.62 3.81
C ASP A 183 17.23 0.60 3.80
N TRP A 184 17.82 1.79 3.65
CA TRP A 184 17.08 3.03 3.42
C TRP A 184 17.64 3.77 2.22
N TRP A 185 16.79 4.08 1.25
CA TRP A 185 17.17 4.54 -0.08
C TRP A 185 16.57 5.90 -0.39
N HIS A 186 17.40 6.78 -0.97
CA HIS A 186 17.00 7.99 -1.66
C HIS A 186 17.30 7.79 -3.15
N GLY A 187 16.29 7.43 -3.90
CA GLY A 187 16.48 7.04 -5.30
C GLY A 187 17.30 5.75 -5.39
N ARG A 188 18.53 5.85 -5.91
CA ARG A 188 19.45 4.72 -6.10
C ARG A 188 20.54 4.62 -5.04
N GLU A 189 20.58 5.54 -4.10
CA GLU A 189 21.62 5.61 -3.08
C GLU A 189 21.07 5.24 -1.71
N GLN A 190 21.79 4.42 -0.96
CA GLN A 190 21.51 4.21 0.45
C GLN A 190 22.01 5.44 1.23
N LYS A 191 21.13 6.00 2.04
CA LYS A 191 21.44 7.21 2.81
C LYS A 191 20.83 7.13 4.18
N GLN A 192 21.63 7.42 5.20
CA GLN A 192 21.12 7.53 6.56
C GLN A 192 20.21 8.76 6.70
N GLU A 193 19.09 8.57 7.36
CA GLU A 193 18.13 9.60 7.68
C GLU A 193 17.56 9.30 9.08
N GLU A 194 17.50 10.28 9.94
CA GLU A 194 16.92 10.14 11.26
C GLU A 194 15.40 10.30 11.18
N GLY A 195 14.67 9.45 11.87
CA GLY A 195 13.22 9.56 11.97
C GLY A 195 12.53 8.21 12.02
N TYR A 196 11.25 8.26 12.33
CA TYR A 196 10.36 7.11 12.34
C TYR A 196 9.81 6.85 10.93
N THR A 197 9.92 5.64 10.40
CA THR A 197 9.59 5.32 9.00
C THR A 197 8.23 5.85 8.55
N THR A 198 7.18 5.71 9.37
CA THR A 198 5.84 6.21 9.05
C THR A 198 5.82 7.73 8.87
N HIS A 199 6.57 8.47 9.70
CA HIS A 199 6.68 9.92 9.58
C HIS A 199 7.45 10.32 8.33
N LEU A 200 8.61 9.71 8.08
CA LEU A 200 9.43 9.98 6.90
C LEU A 200 8.66 9.73 5.59
N ILE A 201 7.93 8.61 5.50
CA ILE A 201 7.05 8.30 4.35
C ILE A 201 6.00 9.39 4.18
N THR A 202 5.36 9.81 5.27
CA THR A 202 4.31 10.84 5.24
C THR A 202 4.87 12.20 4.80
N ASP A 203 5.99 12.63 5.37
CA ASP A 203 6.59 13.92 5.09
C ASP A 203 7.08 14.01 3.64
N LYS A 204 7.71 12.95 3.10
CA LYS A 204 8.08 12.88 1.66
C LYS A 204 6.85 12.89 0.75
N SER A 205 5.75 12.28 1.19
CA SER A 205 4.48 12.31 0.46
C SER A 205 3.88 13.72 0.42
N VAL A 206 3.92 14.43 1.54
CA VAL A 206 3.49 15.83 1.65
C VAL A 206 4.31 16.73 0.71
N ASP A 207 5.63 16.59 0.72
CA ASP A 207 6.52 17.37 -0.15
C ASP A 207 6.23 17.06 -1.64
N PHE A 208 6.12 15.79 -2.00
CA PHE A 208 5.84 15.37 -3.38
C PHE A 208 4.49 15.90 -3.89
N ILE A 209 3.43 15.86 -3.08
CA ILE A 209 2.11 16.39 -3.44
C ILE A 209 2.19 17.89 -3.69
N LYS A 210 2.85 18.65 -2.81
CA LYS A 210 3.05 20.10 -2.97
C LYS A 210 3.84 20.46 -4.22
N GLU A 211 4.90 19.71 -4.51
CA GLU A 211 5.75 19.94 -5.69
C GLU A 211 5.07 19.63 -7.01
N ASN A 212 4.05 18.75 -7.00
CA ASN A 212 3.36 18.29 -8.20
C ASN A 212 1.87 18.67 -8.23
N ALA A 213 1.43 19.62 -7.40
CA ALA A 213 0.04 20.02 -7.30
C ALA A 213 -0.57 20.54 -8.64
N ASP A 214 0.23 20.96 -9.58
CA ASP A 214 -0.15 21.48 -10.89
C ASP A 214 -0.17 20.42 -12.02
N LYS A 215 0.23 19.16 -11.73
CA LYS A 215 0.35 18.06 -12.69
C LYS A 215 -0.39 16.82 -12.23
N PRO A 216 -0.77 15.91 -13.13
CA PRO A 216 -1.26 14.60 -12.71
C PRO A 216 -0.11 13.81 -12.08
N PHE A 217 -0.37 13.18 -10.94
CA PHE A 217 0.60 12.34 -10.26
C PHE A 217 -0.01 11.04 -9.74
N PHE A 218 0.84 10.04 -9.65
CA PHE A 218 0.61 8.81 -8.93
C PHE A 218 1.60 8.72 -7.76
N LEU A 219 1.07 8.59 -6.56
CA LEU A 219 1.84 8.42 -5.34
C LEU A 219 1.47 7.10 -4.67
N MET A 220 2.45 6.21 -4.46
CA MET A 220 2.29 5.03 -3.64
C MET A 220 2.96 5.26 -2.27
N MET A 221 2.15 5.40 -1.23
CA MET A 221 2.58 5.41 0.16
C MET A 221 2.53 3.97 0.68
N ALA A 222 3.64 3.27 0.59
CA ALA A 222 3.75 1.87 1.00
C ALA A 222 4.28 1.81 2.43
N HIS A 223 3.40 2.05 3.41
CA HIS A 223 3.77 2.03 4.81
C HIS A 223 4.26 0.64 5.25
N GLU A 224 5.23 0.62 6.15
CA GLU A 224 5.62 -0.58 6.89
C GLU A 224 4.61 -0.90 8.01
N GLY A 225 3.93 0.13 8.50
CA GLY A 225 2.92 -0.02 9.56
C GLY A 225 1.73 -0.86 9.08
N VAL A 226 1.38 -1.92 9.83
CA VAL A 226 1.76 -2.23 11.23
C VAL A 226 2.62 -3.50 11.37
N HIS A 227 3.52 -3.76 10.42
CA HIS A 227 4.38 -4.95 10.37
C HIS A 227 5.47 -4.93 11.46
N PHE A 228 6.04 -6.10 11.77
CA PHE A 228 7.22 -6.19 12.65
C PHE A 228 8.47 -5.47 12.08
N PRO A 229 9.36 -4.95 12.98
CA PRO A 229 9.35 -5.08 14.43
C PRO A 229 8.24 -4.27 15.07
N LEU A 230 7.71 -4.73 16.21
CA LEU A 230 6.79 -3.92 16.99
C LEU A 230 7.56 -2.77 17.62
N GLN A 231 7.39 -1.57 17.06
CA GLN A 231 8.17 -0.40 17.42
C GLN A 231 7.34 0.86 17.14
N GLY A 232 6.89 1.51 18.18
CA GLY A 232 6.20 2.79 18.10
C GLY A 232 7.17 3.97 18.00
N PRO A 233 6.66 5.20 17.80
CA PRO A 233 7.49 6.37 17.52
C PRO A 233 8.43 6.76 18.67
N THR A 234 8.16 6.30 19.89
CA THR A 234 9.01 6.58 21.08
C THR A 234 9.80 5.37 21.57
N ASP A 235 9.72 4.24 20.85
CA ASP A 235 10.47 3.04 21.21
C ASP A 235 11.94 3.16 20.75
N PRO A 236 12.87 2.51 21.47
CA PRO A 236 14.28 2.56 21.10
C PRO A 236 14.57 1.75 19.83
N ILE A 237 15.71 2.04 19.20
CA ILE A 237 16.29 1.26 18.12
C ILE A 237 16.45 -0.20 18.55
N GLN A 238 15.95 -1.14 17.74
CA GLN A 238 15.98 -2.57 18.01
C GLN A 238 17.00 -3.33 17.15
N ARG A 239 17.43 -2.73 16.03
CA ARG A 239 18.36 -3.35 15.06
C ARG A 239 19.46 -2.38 14.66
N GLY A 240 20.55 -2.95 14.13
CA GLY A 240 21.72 -2.18 13.70
C GLY A 240 22.76 -1.96 14.80
N PRO A 241 23.84 -1.23 14.50
CA PRO A 241 24.99 -1.07 15.42
C PRO A 241 24.65 -0.29 16.70
N ASP A 242 23.65 0.57 16.65
CA ASP A 242 23.24 1.40 17.79
C ASP A 242 22.13 0.75 18.64
N ALA A 243 21.71 -0.46 18.29
CA ALA A 243 20.73 -1.21 19.06
C ALA A 243 21.25 -1.57 20.44
N LYS A 244 20.48 -1.24 21.48
CA LYS A 244 20.82 -1.55 22.87
C LYS A 244 19.78 -2.50 23.46
N PRO A 245 20.20 -3.42 24.36
CA PRO A 245 19.25 -4.23 25.10
C PRO A 245 18.23 -3.34 25.82
N HIS A 246 16.95 -3.60 25.62
CA HIS A 246 15.86 -2.89 26.27
C HIS A 246 14.76 -3.86 26.66
N LYS A 247 13.92 -3.45 27.62
CA LYS A 247 12.74 -4.22 27.99
C LYS A 247 11.63 -3.90 26.98
N PRO A 248 11.12 -4.88 26.24
CA PRO A 248 10.02 -4.65 25.33
C PRO A 248 8.78 -4.11 26.05
N ARG A 249 8.09 -3.15 25.46
CA ARG A 249 6.77 -2.71 25.91
C ARG A 249 5.73 -3.80 25.63
N ASN A 250 4.53 -3.63 26.22
CA ASN A 250 3.40 -4.50 25.88
C ASN A 250 3.09 -4.40 24.38
N GLY A 251 3.20 -5.51 23.67
CA GLY A 251 3.05 -5.55 22.20
C GLY A 251 1.70 -5.03 21.69
N LYS A 252 0.61 -5.20 22.46
CA LYS A 252 -0.72 -4.64 22.08
C LYS A 252 -0.72 -3.11 22.14
N LEU A 253 -0.01 -2.51 23.09
CA LEU A 253 0.10 -1.06 23.19
C LEU A 253 0.96 -0.50 22.06
N VAL A 254 2.09 -1.16 21.77
CA VAL A 254 2.97 -0.78 20.65
C VAL A 254 2.21 -0.89 19.32
N TYR A 255 1.50 -1.98 19.10
CA TYR A 255 0.67 -2.16 17.91
C TYR A 255 -0.36 -1.02 17.74
N LYS A 256 -1.03 -0.66 18.84
CA LYS A 256 -1.96 0.47 18.84
C LYS A 256 -1.28 1.79 18.46
N ASP A 257 -0.09 2.07 19.03
CA ASP A 257 0.66 3.28 18.71
C ASP A 257 1.04 3.30 17.20
N MET A 258 1.54 2.20 16.66
CA MET A 258 1.87 2.07 15.23
C MET A 258 0.66 2.30 14.34
N LEU A 259 -0.50 1.76 14.69
CA LEU A 259 -1.74 1.96 13.95
C LEU A 259 -2.24 3.41 14.03
N GLN A 260 -2.09 4.07 15.17
CA GLN A 260 -2.42 5.48 15.32
C GLN A 260 -1.55 6.38 14.44
N GLU A 261 -0.25 6.09 14.31
CA GLU A 261 0.63 6.84 13.41
C GLU A 261 0.26 6.65 11.93
N LEU A 262 -0.15 5.44 11.55
CA LEU A 262 -0.69 5.18 10.21
C LEU A 262 -1.98 5.98 9.96
N ASP A 263 -2.91 5.98 10.91
CA ASP A 263 -4.16 6.73 10.82
C ASP A 263 -3.92 8.24 10.72
N ILE A 264 -3.00 8.79 11.53
CA ILE A 264 -2.58 10.20 11.46
C ILE A 264 -1.98 10.52 10.08
N SER A 265 -1.17 9.61 9.52
CA SER A 265 -0.62 9.77 8.17
C SER A 265 -1.72 9.94 7.13
N VAL A 266 -2.74 9.08 7.15
CA VAL A 266 -3.91 9.18 6.26
C VAL A 266 -4.60 10.55 6.42
N GLY A 267 -4.82 10.98 7.67
CA GLY A 267 -5.41 12.28 7.98
C GLY A 267 -4.65 13.45 7.38
N LYS A 268 -3.33 13.47 7.56
CA LYS A 268 -2.44 14.51 7.01
C LYS A 268 -2.54 14.62 5.48
N ILE A 269 -2.62 13.49 4.78
CA ILE A 269 -2.72 13.48 3.31
C ILE A 269 -4.09 13.99 2.86
N MET A 270 -5.19 13.55 3.49
CA MET A 270 -6.53 14.04 3.17
C MET A 270 -6.65 15.55 3.39
N ASP A 271 -6.12 16.04 4.51
CA ASP A 271 -6.15 17.47 4.84
C ASP A 271 -5.32 18.31 3.86
N LEU A 272 -4.12 17.84 3.48
CA LEU A 272 -3.28 18.50 2.49
C LEU A 272 -3.95 18.56 1.12
N VAL A 273 -4.57 17.48 0.66
CA VAL A 273 -5.30 17.43 -0.62
C VAL A 273 -6.45 18.45 -0.63
N LYS A 274 -7.17 18.60 0.48
CA LYS A 274 -8.21 19.64 0.66
C LYS A 274 -7.61 21.05 0.70
N GLU A 275 -6.55 21.27 1.47
CA GLU A 275 -5.85 22.56 1.58
C GLU A 275 -5.38 23.09 0.21
N LEU A 276 -4.92 22.18 -0.65
CA LEU A 276 -4.48 22.49 -2.01
C LEU A 276 -5.62 22.56 -3.03
N ASN A 277 -6.88 22.37 -2.63
CA ASN A 277 -8.06 22.29 -3.50
C ASN A 277 -7.93 21.24 -4.61
N LEU A 278 -7.37 20.08 -4.27
CA LEU A 278 -7.14 18.95 -5.18
C LEU A 278 -8.16 17.81 -5.01
N GLU A 279 -9.02 17.87 -4.00
CA GLU A 279 -9.92 16.78 -3.59
C GLU A 279 -10.85 16.30 -4.71
N LYS A 280 -11.33 17.19 -5.57
CA LYS A 280 -12.24 16.85 -6.68
C LYS A 280 -11.54 16.07 -7.80
N ARG A 281 -10.22 16.17 -7.89
CA ARG A 281 -9.41 15.50 -8.90
C ARG A 281 -8.38 14.53 -8.30
N THR A 282 -8.60 14.04 -7.09
CA THR A 282 -7.69 13.11 -6.42
C THR A 282 -8.46 11.91 -5.88
N LEU A 283 -8.14 10.73 -6.40
CA LEU A 283 -8.52 9.46 -5.81
C LEU A 283 -7.49 9.09 -4.74
N ILE A 284 -7.91 8.95 -3.48
CA ILE A 284 -7.13 8.30 -2.43
C ILE A 284 -7.71 6.90 -2.22
N PHE A 285 -6.86 5.88 -2.34
CA PHE A 285 -7.24 4.49 -2.13
C PHE A 285 -6.39 3.90 -1.01
N PHE A 286 -7.04 3.47 0.06
CA PHE A 286 -6.41 2.84 1.22
C PHE A 286 -6.72 1.34 1.24
N THR A 287 -5.71 0.49 1.45
CA THR A 287 -5.88 -0.96 1.63
C THR A 287 -4.68 -1.58 2.35
N SER A 288 -4.71 -2.90 2.61
CA SER A 288 -3.59 -3.69 3.12
C SER A 288 -3.10 -4.71 2.09
N ASP A 289 -1.84 -5.11 2.19
CA ASP A 289 -1.25 -6.08 1.26
C ASP A 289 -1.54 -7.55 1.60
N ASN A 290 -1.98 -7.85 2.81
CA ASN A 290 -2.50 -9.15 3.24
C ASN A 290 -3.22 -9.03 4.58
N GLY A 291 -3.80 -10.14 5.04
CA GLY A 291 -4.45 -10.21 6.35
C GLY A 291 -3.49 -10.09 7.55
N PRO A 292 -4.04 -10.10 8.78
CA PRO A 292 -3.35 -9.70 10.00
C PRO A 292 -2.22 -10.64 10.43
N MET A 293 -1.25 -10.06 11.14
CA MET A 293 -0.25 -10.77 11.93
C MET A 293 -0.75 -11.03 13.38
N PRO A 294 -0.03 -11.79 14.22
CA PRO A 294 -0.31 -11.83 15.65
C PRO A 294 -0.37 -10.43 16.26
N LEU A 295 -1.34 -10.15 17.11
CA LEU A 295 -1.72 -8.88 17.72
C LEU A 295 -2.67 -7.99 16.91
N SER A 296 -2.79 -8.22 15.63
CA SER A 296 -3.81 -7.69 14.74
C SER A 296 -5.00 -8.67 14.63
N THR A 297 -6.14 -8.22 14.16
CA THR A 297 -7.35 -9.05 14.11
C THR A 297 -8.03 -9.04 12.74
N ALA A 298 -8.46 -10.21 12.30
CA ALA A 298 -9.30 -10.35 11.12
C ALA A 298 -10.79 -10.08 11.41
N GLY A 299 -11.15 -9.68 12.63
CA GLY A 299 -12.56 -9.51 13.02
C GLY A 299 -13.33 -10.83 12.97
N PRO A 300 -14.46 -10.87 12.26
CA PRO A 300 -15.27 -12.08 12.15
C PRO A 300 -14.68 -13.15 11.23
N LEU A 301 -13.62 -12.82 10.47
CA LEU A 301 -13.06 -13.69 9.44
C LEU A 301 -12.14 -14.76 10.06
N ARG A 302 -12.19 -15.96 9.51
CA ARG A 302 -11.27 -17.04 9.90
C ARG A 302 -9.91 -16.86 9.23
N GLY A 303 -8.85 -17.13 9.98
CA GLY A 303 -7.49 -17.10 9.47
C GLY A 303 -6.76 -15.77 9.68
N LYS A 304 -5.57 -15.68 9.13
CA LYS A 304 -4.65 -14.54 9.22
C LYS A 304 -3.60 -14.67 8.12
N LYS A 305 -2.63 -13.77 8.02
CA LYS A 305 -1.47 -13.87 7.12
C LYS A 305 -1.00 -15.32 6.95
N HIS A 306 -0.70 -15.74 5.75
CA HIS A 306 -0.40 -17.12 5.34
C HIS A 306 -1.61 -18.09 5.30
N SER A 307 -2.82 -17.67 5.60
CA SER A 307 -3.99 -18.52 5.57
C SER A 307 -4.71 -18.49 4.23
N ALA A 308 -5.30 -19.63 3.86
CA ALA A 308 -6.19 -19.76 2.71
C ALA A 308 -7.65 -19.33 3.01
N TYR A 309 -8.00 -19.10 4.27
CA TYR A 309 -9.30 -18.59 4.69
C TYR A 309 -9.41 -17.08 4.51
N GLU A 310 -10.64 -16.55 4.52
CA GLU A 310 -10.95 -15.14 4.27
C GLU A 310 -10.02 -14.17 5.04
N GLY A 311 -9.75 -14.43 6.31
CA GLY A 311 -8.87 -13.59 7.13
C GLY A 311 -7.41 -13.52 6.66
N GLY A 312 -6.99 -14.38 5.74
CA GLY A 312 -5.65 -14.30 5.14
C GLY A 312 -5.52 -13.26 4.04
N HIS A 313 -6.61 -12.95 3.34
CA HIS A 313 -6.59 -12.15 2.12
C HIS A 313 -7.74 -11.13 1.98
N ARG A 314 -8.80 -11.19 2.80
CA ARG A 314 -9.83 -10.16 2.85
C ARG A 314 -9.35 -9.02 3.75
N VAL A 315 -9.21 -7.83 3.18
CA VAL A 315 -8.50 -6.70 3.78
C VAL A 315 -9.38 -5.46 3.86
N PRO A 316 -9.19 -4.57 4.86
CA PRO A 316 -9.92 -3.33 4.92
C PRO A 316 -9.52 -2.43 3.74
N THR A 317 -10.52 -1.85 3.08
CA THR A 317 -10.30 -1.05 1.88
C THR A 317 -11.30 0.10 1.80
N ILE A 318 -10.78 1.31 1.57
CA ILE A 318 -11.55 2.54 1.49
C ILE A 318 -11.08 3.33 0.28
N ALA A 319 -12.02 3.80 -0.54
CA ALA A 319 -11.77 4.73 -1.63
C ALA A 319 -12.39 6.09 -1.33
N TRP A 320 -11.63 7.16 -1.50
CA TRP A 320 -12.07 8.53 -1.26
C TRP A 320 -11.80 9.40 -2.49
N TRP A 321 -12.86 9.93 -3.07
CA TRP A 321 -12.81 10.86 -4.21
C TRP A 321 -14.05 11.73 -4.22
N PRO A 322 -14.02 12.87 -3.53
CA PRO A 322 -15.18 13.77 -3.44
C PRO A 322 -15.76 14.14 -4.79
N GLU A 323 -17.09 14.24 -4.85
CA GLU A 323 -17.91 14.50 -6.04
C GLU A 323 -17.93 13.37 -7.09
N THR A 324 -16.98 12.43 -7.06
CA THR A 324 -16.99 11.24 -7.94
C THR A 324 -17.56 10.03 -7.22
N ILE A 325 -17.08 9.77 -6.00
CA ILE A 325 -17.59 8.69 -5.15
C ILE A 325 -18.66 9.27 -4.20
N LYS A 326 -19.80 8.63 -4.15
CA LYS A 326 -20.86 9.01 -3.20
C LYS A 326 -20.40 8.78 -1.76
N ALA A 327 -20.37 9.85 -0.97
CA ALA A 327 -19.97 9.80 0.42
C ALA A 327 -20.83 8.83 1.25
N GLY A 328 -20.21 8.14 2.21
CA GLY A 328 -20.86 7.18 3.10
C GLY A 328 -21.32 5.89 2.42
N SER A 329 -20.85 5.63 1.20
CA SER A 329 -21.18 4.39 0.49
C SER A 329 -20.50 3.17 1.11
N VAL A 330 -21.20 2.05 1.11
CA VAL A 330 -20.69 0.75 1.52
C VAL A 330 -21.03 -0.28 0.44
N THR A 331 -20.08 -1.14 0.10
CA THR A 331 -20.29 -2.16 -0.94
C THR A 331 -19.73 -3.51 -0.51
N ASP A 332 -20.40 -4.57 -0.94
CA ASP A 332 -19.94 -5.95 -0.89
C ASP A 332 -19.49 -6.47 -2.28
N GLN A 333 -19.26 -5.56 -3.23
CA GLN A 333 -18.72 -5.90 -4.54
C GLN A 333 -17.38 -6.62 -4.38
N LEU A 334 -17.30 -7.84 -4.89
CA LEU A 334 -16.08 -8.64 -4.86
C LEU A 334 -14.99 -7.99 -5.72
N ALA A 335 -13.93 -7.51 -5.09
CA ALA A 335 -12.80 -6.86 -5.74
C ALA A 335 -11.46 -7.30 -5.13
N ILE A 336 -10.36 -7.01 -5.81
CA ILE A 336 -9.03 -7.51 -5.44
C ILE A 336 -7.92 -6.52 -5.82
N THR A 337 -6.80 -6.54 -5.12
CA THR A 337 -5.71 -5.56 -5.30
C THR A 337 -5.14 -5.47 -6.72
N MET A 338 -5.17 -6.53 -7.52
CA MET A 338 -4.73 -6.46 -8.93
C MET A 338 -5.65 -5.57 -9.79
N ASP A 339 -6.89 -5.30 -9.37
CA ASP A 339 -7.82 -4.41 -10.06
C ASP A 339 -7.36 -2.96 -10.07
N LEU A 340 -6.39 -2.61 -9.21
CA LEU A 340 -5.81 -1.27 -9.17
C LEU A 340 -5.09 -0.93 -10.47
N MET A 341 -4.37 -1.88 -11.09
CA MET A 341 -3.66 -1.60 -12.34
C MET A 341 -4.59 -1.12 -13.46
N PRO A 342 -5.61 -1.89 -13.91
CA PRO A 342 -6.50 -1.42 -14.97
C PRO A 342 -7.28 -0.16 -14.57
N SER A 343 -7.62 0.02 -13.29
CA SER A 343 -8.26 1.24 -12.80
C SER A 343 -7.36 2.47 -12.95
N ILE A 344 -6.09 2.35 -12.58
CA ILE A 344 -5.09 3.42 -12.71
C ILE A 344 -4.85 3.75 -14.19
N LEU A 345 -4.74 2.72 -15.06
CA LEU A 345 -4.52 2.91 -16.49
C LEU A 345 -5.71 3.60 -17.16
N GLU A 346 -6.95 3.23 -16.81
CA GLU A 346 -8.16 3.87 -17.32
C GLU A 346 -8.22 5.36 -16.90
N LEU A 347 -7.93 5.66 -15.63
CA LEU A 347 -7.86 7.04 -15.13
C LEU A 347 -6.74 7.85 -15.80
N ALA A 348 -5.65 7.19 -16.19
CA ALA A 348 -4.55 7.79 -16.91
C ALA A 348 -4.76 7.86 -18.43
N GLU A 349 -5.89 7.35 -18.93
CA GLU A 349 -6.23 7.29 -20.37
C GLU A 349 -5.17 6.54 -21.18
N THR A 350 -4.72 5.40 -20.65
CA THR A 350 -3.75 4.51 -21.30
C THR A 350 -4.14 3.04 -21.09
N SER A 351 -3.45 2.12 -21.73
CA SER A 351 -3.73 0.69 -21.66
C SER A 351 -2.45 -0.14 -21.63
N VAL A 352 -2.59 -1.41 -21.32
CA VAL A 352 -1.51 -2.39 -21.44
C VAL A 352 -1.22 -2.70 -22.93
N PRO A 353 0.01 -3.13 -23.27
CA PRO A 353 0.31 -3.75 -24.57
C PRO A 353 -0.60 -4.95 -24.86
N GLU A 354 -0.87 -5.23 -26.14
CA GLU A 354 -1.79 -6.30 -26.58
C GLU A 354 -1.38 -7.71 -26.09
N ASP A 355 -0.10 -7.94 -25.89
CA ASP A 355 0.45 -9.21 -25.44
C ASP A 355 0.45 -9.36 -23.90
N HIS A 356 0.12 -8.30 -23.15
CA HIS A 356 -0.01 -8.35 -21.69
C HIS A 356 -1.44 -8.68 -21.29
N GLN A 357 -1.67 -9.91 -20.83
CA GLN A 357 -2.97 -10.33 -20.31
C GLN A 357 -3.20 -9.87 -18.88
N LEU A 358 -4.34 -9.21 -18.64
CA LEU A 358 -4.84 -8.88 -17.32
C LEU A 358 -5.76 -9.98 -16.79
N ASP A 359 -5.65 -10.33 -15.51
CA ASP A 359 -6.64 -11.14 -14.78
C ASP A 359 -7.57 -10.26 -13.91
N SER A 360 -7.47 -8.96 -14.08
CA SER A 360 -8.10 -7.90 -13.28
C SER A 360 -9.11 -7.11 -14.10
N VAL A 361 -9.96 -6.35 -13.41
CA VAL A 361 -10.97 -5.47 -14.02
C VAL A 361 -10.82 -4.07 -13.45
N SER A 362 -11.21 -3.05 -14.22
CA SER A 362 -11.25 -1.67 -13.74
C SER A 362 -12.40 -1.45 -12.74
N LEU A 363 -12.14 -0.66 -11.71
CA LEU A 363 -13.11 -0.21 -10.72
C LEU A 363 -13.67 1.19 -11.03
N VAL A 364 -13.25 1.83 -12.14
CA VAL A 364 -13.55 3.25 -12.41
C VAL A 364 -15.03 3.49 -12.62
N ASP A 365 -15.70 2.65 -13.40
CA ASP A 365 -17.15 2.76 -13.59
C ASP A 365 -17.90 2.55 -12.28
N PHE A 366 -17.43 1.63 -11.45
CA PHE A 366 -17.99 1.42 -10.13
C PHE A 366 -17.80 2.65 -9.22
N PHE A 367 -16.67 3.32 -9.26
CA PHE A 367 -16.45 4.56 -8.50
C PHE A 367 -17.39 5.69 -8.96
N LYS A 368 -17.59 5.84 -10.27
CA LYS A 368 -18.41 6.91 -10.86
C LYS A 368 -19.91 6.66 -10.73
N ASN A 369 -20.35 5.44 -11.01
CA ASN A 369 -21.76 5.12 -11.23
C ASN A 369 -22.33 4.19 -10.16
N GLN A 370 -21.49 3.55 -9.34
CA GLN A 370 -21.83 2.46 -8.42
C GLN A 370 -22.52 1.27 -9.12
N GLU A 371 -22.26 1.10 -10.40
CA GLU A 371 -22.76 -0.03 -11.18
C GLU A 371 -21.94 -1.27 -10.87
N PRO A 372 -22.57 -2.36 -10.37
CA PRO A 372 -21.86 -3.60 -10.11
C PRO A 372 -21.26 -4.17 -11.39
N PHE A 373 -20.05 -4.67 -11.32
CA PHE A 373 -19.43 -5.44 -12.39
C PHE A 373 -19.49 -6.93 -12.09
N ASP A 374 -19.59 -7.75 -13.14
CA ASP A 374 -19.60 -9.19 -12.98
C ASP A 374 -18.17 -9.70 -12.75
N ARG A 375 -17.98 -10.37 -11.63
CA ARG A 375 -16.74 -11.06 -11.31
C ARG A 375 -17.02 -12.54 -11.12
N ASN A 376 -16.57 -13.32 -12.08
CA ASN A 376 -16.82 -14.75 -12.08
C ASN A 376 -16.18 -15.47 -10.89
N SER A 377 -14.84 -15.33 -10.74
CA SER A 377 -14.09 -16.06 -9.69
C SER A 377 -12.80 -15.35 -9.34
N LEU A 378 -12.37 -15.53 -8.09
CA LEU A 378 -11.04 -15.18 -7.62
C LEU A 378 -10.34 -16.40 -7.04
N PHE A 379 -9.00 -16.43 -7.17
CA PHE A 379 -8.19 -17.59 -6.81
C PHE A 379 -6.98 -17.20 -5.99
N TRP A 380 -6.59 -18.08 -5.07
CA TRP A 380 -5.37 -17.95 -4.28
C TRP A 380 -4.69 -19.31 -4.16
N ARG A 381 -3.39 -19.30 -4.24
CA ARG A 381 -2.55 -20.45 -3.95
C ARG A 381 -1.29 -19.99 -3.23
N ARG A 382 -0.92 -20.69 -2.21
CA ARG A 382 0.36 -20.50 -1.52
C ARG A 382 1.48 -21.25 -2.24
N ALA A 383 2.73 -20.82 -1.98
CA ALA A 383 3.88 -21.52 -2.50
C ALA A 383 4.02 -22.95 -1.95
N GLY A 384 4.51 -23.86 -2.79
CA GLY A 384 4.81 -25.24 -2.43
C GLY A 384 3.94 -26.27 -3.11
N LYS A 385 4.43 -27.52 -3.20
CA LYS A 385 3.75 -28.61 -3.91
C LYS A 385 2.45 -29.07 -3.25
N GLN A 386 2.32 -28.87 -1.94
CA GLN A 386 1.15 -29.21 -1.14
C GLN A 386 0.67 -27.95 -0.41
N ALA A 387 0.37 -26.91 -1.19
CA ALA A 387 -0.12 -25.65 -0.65
C ALA A 387 -1.65 -25.64 -0.57
N ASP A 388 -2.17 -24.89 0.39
CA ASP A 388 -3.59 -24.57 0.41
C ASP A 388 -3.95 -23.74 -0.82
N ARG A 389 -5.08 -24.02 -1.43
CA ARG A 389 -5.64 -23.36 -2.61
C ARG A 389 -7.04 -22.90 -2.32
N THR A 390 -7.40 -21.72 -2.74
CA THR A 390 -8.71 -21.13 -2.48
C THR A 390 -9.34 -20.58 -3.74
N MET A 391 -10.65 -20.68 -3.85
CA MET A 391 -11.47 -20.04 -4.86
C MET A 391 -12.67 -19.35 -4.21
N ARG A 392 -12.92 -18.10 -4.63
CA ARG A 392 -14.17 -17.39 -4.35
C ARG A 392 -15.01 -17.32 -5.60
N LYS A 393 -16.30 -17.63 -5.47
CA LYS A 393 -17.29 -17.45 -6.53
C LYS A 393 -18.62 -16.97 -5.94
N GLY A 394 -18.91 -15.68 -6.11
CA GLY A 394 -19.99 -15.03 -5.39
C GLY A 394 -19.84 -15.22 -3.88
N GLN A 395 -20.87 -15.71 -3.20
CA GLN A 395 -20.85 -15.97 -1.76
C GLN A 395 -20.11 -17.25 -1.32
N TRP A 396 -19.59 -18.05 -2.28
CA TRP A 396 -19.00 -19.35 -1.99
C TRP A 396 -17.48 -19.27 -1.92
N SER A 397 -16.91 -19.83 -0.86
CA SER A 397 -15.47 -20.01 -0.68
C SER A 397 -15.15 -21.50 -0.66
N LEU A 398 -14.38 -21.99 -1.64
CA LEU A 398 -13.87 -23.35 -1.70
C LEU A 398 -12.40 -23.36 -1.37
N ILE A 399 -11.98 -24.25 -0.48
CA ILE A 399 -10.57 -24.44 -0.08
C ILE A 399 -10.22 -25.92 -0.33
N ILE A 400 -9.07 -26.13 -0.97
CA ILE A 400 -8.39 -27.43 -1.02
C ILE A 400 -7.15 -27.30 -0.14
N ASP A 401 -7.15 -27.99 0.99
CA ASP A 401 -6.03 -27.90 1.93
C ASP A 401 -4.80 -28.69 1.45
N LYS A 402 -3.70 -28.56 2.17
CA LYS A 402 -2.43 -29.26 1.86
C LYS A 402 -2.51 -30.79 1.87
N THR A 403 -3.61 -31.36 2.34
CA THR A 403 -3.90 -32.81 2.35
C THR A 403 -4.90 -33.21 1.28
N ASP A 404 -5.20 -32.30 0.33
CA ASP A 404 -6.21 -32.42 -0.73
C ASP A 404 -7.64 -32.60 -0.21
N ARG A 405 -7.91 -32.23 1.03
CA ARG A 405 -9.27 -32.19 1.57
C ARG A 405 -9.98 -30.94 1.07
N VAL A 406 -11.19 -31.17 0.51
CA VAL A 406 -12.05 -30.10 0.01
C VAL A 406 -12.98 -29.59 1.11
N GLU A 407 -13.00 -28.28 1.27
CA GLU A 407 -13.89 -27.55 2.16
C GLU A 407 -14.69 -26.53 1.34
N LEU A 408 -15.98 -26.38 1.61
CA LEU A 408 -16.85 -25.38 0.99
C LEU A 408 -17.61 -24.63 2.07
N TYR A 409 -17.65 -23.29 1.92
CA TYR A 409 -18.31 -22.39 2.87
C TYR A 409 -19.25 -21.43 2.15
N ASP A 410 -20.44 -21.22 2.73
CA ASP A 410 -21.38 -20.17 2.33
C ASP A 410 -21.12 -18.94 3.19
N LEU A 411 -20.39 -17.96 2.68
CA LEU A 411 -19.95 -16.79 3.43
C LEU A 411 -21.10 -15.82 3.78
N LYS A 412 -22.24 -15.92 3.11
CA LYS A 412 -23.42 -15.14 3.48
C LYS A 412 -24.04 -15.65 4.77
N ALA A 413 -24.00 -16.95 4.99
CA ALA A 413 -24.53 -17.61 6.20
C ALA A 413 -23.45 -17.82 7.27
N ASP A 414 -22.18 -17.93 6.88
CA ASP A 414 -21.05 -18.31 7.73
C ASP A 414 -19.77 -17.57 7.30
N ILE A 415 -19.73 -16.26 7.55
CA ILE A 415 -18.56 -15.42 7.24
C ILE A 415 -17.28 -15.91 7.95
N GLY A 416 -17.43 -16.57 9.09
CA GLY A 416 -16.33 -17.11 9.89
C GLY A 416 -15.84 -18.49 9.43
N GLN A 417 -16.40 -19.06 8.35
CA GLN A 417 -15.99 -20.34 7.77
C GLN A 417 -15.89 -21.48 8.82
N GLN A 418 -16.91 -21.61 9.67
CA GLN A 418 -16.95 -22.60 10.75
C GLN A 418 -17.56 -23.93 10.31
N LYS A 419 -18.50 -23.89 9.35
CA LYS A 419 -19.27 -25.04 8.91
C LYS A 419 -18.94 -25.44 7.48
N ASN A 420 -18.13 -26.49 7.31
CA ASN A 420 -17.88 -27.08 5.99
C ASN A 420 -19.15 -27.74 5.44
N VAL A 421 -19.66 -27.22 4.32
CA VAL A 421 -20.89 -27.71 3.66
C VAL A 421 -20.61 -28.45 2.34
N ALA A 422 -19.34 -28.82 2.04
CA ALA A 422 -18.95 -29.47 0.78
C ALA A 422 -19.78 -30.72 0.46
N LYS A 423 -20.05 -31.55 1.46
CA LYS A 423 -20.87 -32.76 1.30
C LYS A 423 -22.35 -32.45 1.02
N MET A 424 -22.88 -31.36 1.58
CA MET A 424 -24.28 -30.92 1.37
C MET A 424 -24.50 -30.30 0.00
N HIS A 425 -23.44 -29.71 -0.58
CA HIS A 425 -23.44 -29.06 -1.90
C HIS A 425 -22.40 -29.69 -2.83
N SER A 426 -22.42 -31.03 -2.93
CA SER A 426 -21.39 -31.84 -3.63
C SER A 426 -21.20 -31.46 -5.09
N GLU A 427 -22.28 -31.18 -5.82
CA GLU A 427 -22.21 -30.76 -7.23
C GLU A 427 -21.49 -29.41 -7.38
N ARG A 428 -21.84 -28.42 -6.54
CA ARG A 428 -21.18 -27.11 -6.50
C ARG A 428 -19.70 -27.25 -6.13
N SER A 429 -19.43 -28.03 -5.10
CA SER A 429 -18.07 -28.30 -4.64
C SER A 429 -17.21 -28.88 -5.78
N SER A 430 -17.70 -29.93 -6.45
CA SER A 430 -16.97 -30.53 -7.58
C SER A 430 -16.80 -29.60 -8.77
N LYS A 431 -17.79 -28.73 -9.06
CA LYS A 431 -17.66 -27.73 -10.13
C LYS A 431 -16.60 -26.68 -9.81
N MET A 432 -16.63 -26.13 -8.59
CA MET A 432 -15.64 -25.13 -8.14
C MET A 432 -14.24 -25.75 -8.04
N GLU A 433 -14.09 -26.97 -7.56
CA GLU A 433 -12.84 -27.71 -7.52
C GLU A 433 -12.22 -27.84 -8.92
N LYS A 434 -12.98 -28.27 -9.92
CA LYS A 434 -12.53 -28.36 -11.30
C LYS A 434 -12.08 -27.01 -11.86
N GLU A 435 -12.81 -25.93 -11.55
CA GLU A 435 -12.48 -24.59 -11.98
C GLU A 435 -11.17 -24.08 -11.32
N LEU A 436 -11.00 -24.34 -10.04
CA LEU A 436 -9.76 -24.02 -9.30
C LEU A 436 -8.54 -24.77 -9.86
N LEU A 437 -8.67 -26.07 -10.11
CA LEU A 437 -7.59 -26.86 -10.71
C LEU A 437 -7.24 -26.43 -12.14
N ALA A 438 -8.25 -26.04 -12.93
CA ALA A 438 -8.03 -25.51 -14.29
C ALA A 438 -7.29 -24.15 -14.24
N TRP A 439 -7.63 -23.26 -13.29
CA TRP A 439 -6.89 -22.04 -13.09
C TRP A 439 -5.43 -22.33 -12.65
N GLU A 440 -5.22 -23.27 -11.75
CA GLU A 440 -3.89 -23.67 -11.28
C GLU A 440 -3.01 -24.16 -12.44
N GLU A 441 -3.57 -24.95 -13.36
CA GLU A 441 -2.90 -25.37 -14.59
C GLU A 441 -2.56 -24.18 -15.52
N LYS A 442 -3.46 -23.19 -15.63
CA LYS A 442 -3.24 -21.99 -16.45
C LYS A 442 -2.10 -21.12 -15.92
N VAL A 443 -2.08 -20.86 -14.60
CA VAL A 443 -1.09 -20.00 -13.97
C VAL A 443 0.20 -20.73 -13.60
N LYS A 444 0.41 -21.95 -14.12
CA LYS A 444 1.53 -22.85 -13.74
C LYS A 444 2.74 -22.08 -13.28
N PRO A 445 3.18 -22.36 -12.02
CA PRO A 445 4.32 -21.65 -11.50
C PRO A 445 5.54 -22.12 -12.25
N HIS A 446 6.39 -21.22 -12.52
CA HIS A 446 7.78 -21.57 -12.62
C HIS A 446 8.26 -21.95 -11.20
N LEU A 447 7.98 -23.20 -10.76
CA LEU A 447 8.45 -23.80 -9.49
C LEU A 447 9.99 -23.83 -9.37
N SER A 448 10.67 -23.04 -10.19
CA SER A 448 12.13 -22.94 -10.22
C SER A 448 12.74 -22.40 -8.93
N TYR A 449 11.97 -21.71 -8.09
CA TYR A 449 12.46 -21.15 -6.83
C TYR A 449 12.83 -22.18 -5.77
N PHE A 450 12.32 -23.40 -5.84
CA PHE A 450 12.61 -24.45 -4.87
C PHE A 450 13.49 -25.57 -5.43
N LYS A 451 14.08 -25.39 -6.60
CA LYS A 451 14.97 -26.37 -7.23
C LYS A 451 16.46 -26.00 -7.09
N LYS A 452 16.86 -25.43 -5.98
CA LYS A 452 18.28 -25.37 -5.61
C LYS A 452 18.48 -25.66 -4.14
#